data_c92cb55f784e8396a99eafa4dd3c5099
#
_entry.id   c92cb55f784e8396a99eafa4dd3c5099
#
_cell.length_a   1.000
_cell.length_b   1.000
_cell.length_c   1.000
_cell.angle_alpha   90.00
_cell.angle_beta   90.00
_cell.angle_gamma   90.00
#
_symmetry.space_group_name_H-M   'P 1'
#
loop_
_entity.id
_entity.type
_entity.pdbx_description
1 polymer ?
#
loop_
_entity_poly.entity_id
_entity_poly.type
_entity_poly.pdbx_seq_one_letter_code
_entity_poly.pdbx_strand_id
1 'polypeptide(L)'
;MAFTWDASQYLKFADQRTQPSRDLCARITLEDTAVHKVLDIGCGPGNSTALLRERYPHATILGIDSSESMIESARAEHPDIDFAVHDATALDELPDDFDVVFTNACLQWVPNHHETIPAMLRRARQGGMVACQFTETINQPAHTVMRELATDPRFNRYIGETGVRPYHHLGGERFDIGAYYDLVASLSQYAQVWETTYWHALSGYEGVIEWYRGTGMRPYLAQLPNADWRKQYEQTFVERLQGIYPLQSDGTVLIPMPRFFFVAQV
;
A
#
# COMPACT_ATOMS: atom_id res chain seq x y z
N MET A 1 17.37 -3.74 5.53
CA MET A 1 17.40 -4.87 4.59
C MET A 1 16.24 -4.68 3.63
N ALA A 2 16.52 -4.61 2.32
CA ALA A 2 15.48 -4.52 1.30
C ALA A 2 14.66 -5.82 1.34
N PHE A 3 13.33 -5.70 1.44
CA PHE A 3 12.44 -6.84 1.42
C PHE A 3 12.25 -7.30 -0.03
N THR A 4 12.59 -8.55 -0.34
CA THR A 4 12.26 -9.15 -1.64
C THR A 4 10.77 -9.51 -1.64
N TRP A 5 9.98 -8.90 -2.49
CA TRP A 5 8.54 -9.19 -2.66
C TRP A 5 8.34 -10.46 -3.50
N ASP A 6 7.35 -11.28 -3.10
CA ASP A 6 6.94 -12.48 -3.86
C ASP A 6 5.66 -12.14 -4.66
N ALA A 7 5.81 -11.96 -5.96
CA ALA A 7 4.73 -11.61 -6.87
C ALA A 7 3.62 -12.68 -6.90
N SER A 8 3.95 -13.97 -6.80
CA SER A 8 2.97 -15.06 -6.86
C SER A 8 2.02 -15.07 -5.67
N GLN A 9 2.52 -14.77 -4.48
CA GLN A 9 1.71 -14.66 -3.27
C GLN A 9 0.88 -13.36 -3.26
N TYR A 10 1.39 -12.31 -3.92
CA TYR A 10 0.67 -11.06 -4.09
C TYR A 10 -0.56 -11.22 -4.99
N LEU A 11 -0.48 -12.02 -6.05
CA LEU A 11 -1.55 -12.22 -7.04
C LEU A 11 -2.73 -13.05 -6.53
N LYS A 12 -2.57 -13.88 -5.48
CA LYS A 12 -3.68 -14.68 -4.91
C LYS A 12 -4.91 -13.88 -4.47
N PHE A 13 -4.74 -12.58 -4.17
CA PHE A 13 -5.79 -11.68 -3.73
C PHE A 13 -5.89 -10.45 -4.64
N ALA A 14 -5.63 -10.63 -5.93
CA ALA A 14 -5.53 -9.54 -6.90
C ALA A 14 -6.82 -8.68 -6.94
N ASP A 15 -8.01 -9.31 -7.02
CA ASP A 15 -9.28 -8.58 -7.12
C ASP A 15 -9.53 -7.68 -5.91
N GLN A 16 -9.30 -8.19 -4.69
CA GLN A 16 -9.51 -7.42 -3.44
C GLN A 16 -8.50 -6.27 -3.29
N ARG A 17 -7.30 -6.42 -3.85
CA ARG A 17 -6.26 -5.38 -3.83
C ARG A 17 -6.44 -4.36 -4.93
N THR A 18 -7.11 -4.72 -6.02
CA THR A 18 -7.33 -3.86 -7.18
C THR A 18 -8.50 -2.90 -6.97
N GLN A 19 -9.54 -3.26 -6.16
CA GLN A 19 -10.70 -2.41 -5.93
C GLN A 19 -10.34 -1.01 -5.42
N PRO A 20 -9.48 -0.82 -4.38
CA PRO A 20 -9.07 0.52 -3.95
C PRO A 20 -8.41 1.35 -5.06
N SER A 21 -7.63 0.70 -5.92
CA SER A 21 -7.00 1.37 -7.08
C SER A 21 -8.03 1.83 -8.12
N ARG A 22 -9.06 1.02 -8.38
CA ARG A 22 -10.19 1.39 -9.27
C ARG A 22 -10.96 2.58 -8.70
N ASP A 23 -11.28 2.54 -7.40
CA ASP A 23 -12.01 3.62 -6.72
C ASP A 23 -11.21 4.92 -6.72
N LEU A 24 -9.90 4.85 -6.50
CA LEU A 24 -8.99 6.00 -6.60
C LEU A 24 -8.92 6.54 -8.04
N CYS A 25 -8.71 5.67 -9.01
CA CYS A 25 -8.63 6.03 -10.43
C CYS A 25 -9.93 6.74 -10.90
N ALA A 26 -11.09 6.28 -10.43
CA ALA A 26 -12.39 6.90 -10.75
C ALA A 26 -12.56 8.32 -10.19
N ARG A 27 -11.73 8.74 -9.23
CA ARG A 27 -11.75 10.09 -8.64
C ARG A 27 -10.88 11.11 -9.39
N ILE A 28 -10.09 10.67 -10.34
CA ILE A 28 -9.33 11.58 -11.21
C ILE A 28 -10.32 12.18 -12.20
N THR A 29 -10.42 13.51 -12.22
CA THR A 29 -11.42 14.25 -13.04
C THR A 29 -10.91 14.68 -14.41
N LEU A 30 -9.62 14.45 -14.71
CA LEU A 30 -9.06 14.72 -16.03
C LEU A 30 -9.60 13.73 -17.06
N GLU A 31 -10.09 14.27 -18.17
CA GLU A 31 -10.53 13.48 -19.32
C GLU A 31 -9.34 12.77 -19.98
N ASP A 32 -9.58 11.60 -20.61
CA ASP A 32 -8.55 10.80 -21.24
C ASP A 32 -7.77 11.57 -22.33
N THR A 33 -8.47 12.41 -23.09
CA THR A 33 -7.87 13.24 -24.15
C THR A 33 -6.96 14.35 -23.63
N ALA A 34 -7.04 14.69 -22.33
CA ALA A 34 -6.24 15.72 -21.70
C ALA A 34 -5.01 15.15 -20.96
N VAL A 35 -4.89 13.82 -20.89
CA VAL A 35 -3.82 13.14 -20.17
C VAL A 35 -2.85 12.50 -21.17
N HIS A 36 -1.60 12.97 -21.15
CA HIS A 36 -0.53 12.53 -22.05
C HIS A 36 0.60 11.84 -21.31
N LYS A 37 0.82 12.16 -20.02
CA LYS A 37 1.89 11.62 -19.20
C LYS A 37 1.37 11.21 -17.84
N VAL A 38 1.61 9.96 -17.43
CA VAL A 38 1.20 9.40 -16.16
C VAL A 38 2.40 8.78 -15.44
N LEU A 39 2.55 9.08 -14.15
CA LEU A 39 3.51 8.44 -13.25
C LEU A 39 2.75 7.57 -12.25
N ASP A 40 3.10 6.28 -12.15
CA ASP A 40 2.60 5.35 -11.13
C ASP A 40 3.72 5.01 -10.14
N ILE A 41 3.63 5.54 -8.92
CA ILE A 41 4.65 5.41 -7.87
C ILE A 41 4.36 4.19 -7.00
N GLY A 42 5.32 3.26 -6.89
CA GLY A 42 5.16 1.99 -6.22
C GLY A 42 4.24 1.06 -7.00
N CYS A 43 4.45 0.98 -8.32
CA CYS A 43 3.61 0.25 -9.28
C CYS A 43 3.55 -1.27 -9.02
N GLY A 44 4.51 -1.81 -8.26
CA GLY A 44 4.63 -3.25 -8.03
C GLY A 44 4.73 -4.03 -9.34
N PRO A 45 3.99 -5.14 -9.51
CA PRO A 45 4.01 -5.92 -10.75
C PRO A 45 3.13 -5.33 -11.87
N GLY A 46 2.67 -4.06 -11.74
CA GLY A 46 1.96 -3.33 -12.78
C GLY A 46 0.43 -3.33 -12.69
N ASN A 47 -0.18 -3.86 -11.64
CA ASN A 47 -1.65 -3.98 -11.55
C ASN A 47 -2.38 -2.62 -11.57
N SER A 48 -1.88 -1.63 -10.83
CA SER A 48 -2.41 -0.26 -10.87
C SER A 48 -2.10 0.42 -12.20
N THR A 49 -0.92 0.17 -12.74
CA THR A 49 -0.48 0.73 -14.02
C THR A 49 -1.35 0.26 -15.18
N ALA A 50 -1.78 -1.01 -15.16
CA ALA A 50 -2.73 -1.54 -16.15
C ALA A 50 -4.09 -0.82 -16.12
N LEU A 51 -4.61 -0.50 -14.93
CA LEU A 51 -5.83 0.31 -14.82
C LEU A 51 -5.66 1.72 -15.38
N LEU A 52 -4.49 2.32 -15.17
CA LEU A 52 -4.17 3.62 -15.73
C LEU A 52 -4.05 3.55 -17.26
N ARG A 53 -3.49 2.47 -17.82
CA ARG A 53 -3.45 2.20 -19.26
C ARG A 53 -4.86 2.04 -19.86
N GLU A 54 -5.76 1.30 -19.17
CA GLU A 54 -7.17 1.18 -19.61
C GLU A 54 -7.87 2.53 -19.65
N ARG A 55 -7.63 3.40 -18.65
CA ARG A 55 -8.25 4.70 -18.54
C ARG A 55 -7.66 5.72 -19.51
N TYR A 56 -6.34 5.68 -19.73
CA TYR A 56 -5.59 6.64 -20.54
C TYR A 56 -4.81 5.90 -21.65
N PRO A 57 -5.53 5.37 -22.66
CA PRO A 57 -4.93 4.48 -23.66
C PRO A 57 -3.87 5.14 -24.53
N HIS A 58 -3.87 6.47 -24.62
CA HIS A 58 -2.95 7.25 -25.45
C HIS A 58 -1.81 7.92 -24.64
N ALA A 59 -1.83 7.83 -23.32
CA ALA A 59 -0.81 8.42 -22.49
C ALA A 59 0.48 7.60 -22.48
N THR A 60 1.62 8.27 -22.35
CA THR A 60 2.87 7.65 -21.92
C THR A 60 2.79 7.40 -20.42
N ILE A 61 2.95 6.16 -20.00
CA ILE A 61 2.87 5.78 -18.58
C ILE A 61 4.24 5.27 -18.14
N LEU A 62 4.74 5.83 -17.05
CA LEU A 62 5.93 5.37 -16.36
C LEU A 62 5.53 4.77 -15.00
N GLY A 63 5.73 3.47 -14.82
CA GLY A 63 5.63 2.81 -13.52
C GLY A 63 6.99 2.75 -12.83
N ILE A 64 7.06 3.12 -11.56
CA ILE A 64 8.28 3.00 -10.75
C ILE A 64 8.05 2.17 -9.50
N ASP A 65 9.04 1.35 -9.13
CA ASP A 65 9.08 0.60 -7.88
C ASP A 65 10.54 0.41 -7.45
N SER A 66 10.82 0.37 -6.17
CA SER A 66 12.17 0.15 -5.64
C SER A 66 12.62 -1.31 -5.76
N SER A 67 11.72 -2.24 -6.03
CA SER A 67 11.98 -3.67 -6.16
C SER A 67 12.26 -4.08 -7.61
N GLU A 68 13.50 -4.49 -7.90
CA GLU A 68 13.89 -4.99 -9.22
C GLU A 68 13.00 -6.17 -9.68
N SER A 69 12.68 -7.11 -8.78
CA SER A 69 11.82 -8.26 -9.10
C SER A 69 10.38 -7.88 -9.44
N MET A 70 9.86 -6.79 -8.87
CA MET A 70 8.54 -6.25 -9.23
C MET A 70 8.57 -5.61 -10.60
N ILE A 71 9.61 -4.85 -10.90
CA ILE A 71 9.79 -4.21 -12.23
C ILE A 71 10.01 -5.26 -13.33
N GLU A 72 10.76 -6.32 -13.06
CA GLU A 72 10.91 -7.45 -14.01
C GLU A 72 9.55 -8.10 -14.31
N SER A 73 8.74 -8.37 -13.28
CA SER A 73 7.39 -8.91 -13.45
C SER A 73 6.48 -7.95 -14.24
N ALA A 74 6.51 -6.65 -13.90
CA ALA A 74 5.72 -5.63 -14.57
C ALA A 74 6.05 -5.53 -16.07
N ARG A 75 7.33 -5.52 -16.43
CA ARG A 75 7.79 -5.51 -17.83
C ARG A 75 7.38 -6.75 -18.61
N ALA A 76 7.39 -7.92 -17.95
CA ALA A 76 6.99 -9.17 -18.58
C ALA A 76 5.49 -9.23 -18.86
N GLU A 77 4.67 -8.68 -17.95
CA GLU A 77 3.21 -8.72 -18.02
C GLU A 77 2.62 -7.58 -18.87
N HIS A 78 3.30 -6.41 -18.90
CA HIS A 78 2.85 -5.20 -19.58
C HIS A 78 3.95 -4.61 -20.48
N PRO A 79 4.31 -5.29 -21.58
CA PRO A 79 5.47 -4.91 -22.42
C PRO A 79 5.27 -3.58 -23.19
N ASP A 80 4.06 -3.04 -23.21
CA ASP A 80 3.68 -1.75 -23.83
C ASP A 80 3.75 -0.56 -22.87
N ILE A 81 4.19 -0.78 -21.63
CA ILE A 81 4.31 0.26 -20.59
C ILE A 81 5.77 0.37 -20.15
N ASP A 82 6.21 1.60 -19.88
CA ASP A 82 7.56 1.85 -19.39
C ASP A 82 7.62 1.63 -17.86
N PHE A 83 8.61 0.85 -17.41
CA PHE A 83 8.86 0.61 -15.99
C PHE A 83 10.33 0.85 -15.64
N ALA A 84 10.57 1.44 -14.46
CA ALA A 84 11.91 1.70 -13.96
C ALA A 84 12.05 1.35 -12.47
N VAL A 85 13.23 0.84 -12.11
CA VAL A 85 13.59 0.71 -10.68
C VAL A 85 13.91 2.11 -10.15
N HIS A 86 13.10 2.59 -9.20
CA HIS A 86 13.28 3.92 -8.62
C HIS A 86 12.66 3.99 -7.22
N ASP A 87 13.30 4.72 -6.30
CA ASP A 87 12.82 4.86 -4.93
C ASP A 87 11.82 6.03 -4.81
N ALA A 88 10.68 5.78 -4.14
CA ALA A 88 9.67 6.81 -3.88
C ALA A 88 10.16 7.96 -2.98
N THR A 89 11.32 7.84 -2.34
CA THR A 89 11.97 8.92 -1.57
C THR A 89 12.87 9.82 -2.42
N ALA A 90 13.12 9.47 -3.69
CA ALA A 90 14.01 10.18 -4.61
C ALA A 90 13.27 10.79 -5.82
N LEU A 91 12.01 11.17 -5.66
CA LEU A 91 11.14 11.62 -6.76
C LEU A 91 11.65 12.89 -7.47
N ASP A 92 12.47 13.71 -6.81
CA ASP A 92 13.01 14.93 -7.40
C ASP A 92 14.01 14.67 -8.57
N GLU A 93 14.43 13.42 -8.75
CA GLU A 93 15.23 12.98 -9.90
C GLU A 93 14.38 12.73 -11.16
N LEU A 94 13.06 12.66 -11.02
CA LEU A 94 12.12 12.43 -12.12
C LEU A 94 11.63 13.76 -12.74
N PRO A 95 11.13 13.74 -14.00
CA PRO A 95 10.44 14.88 -14.60
C PRO A 95 9.29 15.40 -13.73
N ASP A 96 8.89 16.64 -13.92
CA ASP A 96 7.84 17.37 -13.20
C ASP A 96 6.67 17.82 -14.10
N ASP A 97 6.46 17.12 -15.21
CA ASP A 97 5.49 17.45 -16.24
C ASP A 97 4.39 16.40 -16.42
N PHE A 98 4.10 15.60 -15.39
CA PHE A 98 3.05 14.59 -15.44
C PHE A 98 1.65 15.20 -15.30
N ASP A 99 0.71 14.75 -16.13
CA ASP A 99 -0.71 15.11 -16.04
C ASP A 99 -1.36 14.42 -14.82
N VAL A 100 -0.95 13.17 -14.56
CA VAL A 100 -1.41 12.38 -13.44
C VAL A 100 -0.21 11.74 -12.73
N VAL A 101 -0.14 11.95 -11.41
CA VAL A 101 0.74 11.23 -10.50
C VAL A 101 -0.12 10.33 -9.63
N PHE A 102 0.10 9.05 -9.72
CA PHE A 102 -0.71 8.02 -9.06
C PHE A 102 0.14 7.19 -8.11
N THR A 103 -0.44 6.78 -6.99
CA THR A 103 0.18 5.81 -6.09
C THR A 103 -0.88 5.03 -5.34
N ASN A 104 -0.78 3.71 -5.36
CA ASN A 104 -1.71 2.82 -4.70
C ASN A 104 -0.99 1.79 -3.84
N ALA A 105 -1.34 1.70 -2.57
CA ALA A 105 -0.80 0.75 -1.60
C ALA A 105 0.75 0.77 -1.49
N CYS A 106 1.37 1.94 -1.66
CA CYS A 106 2.81 2.17 -1.58
C CYS A 106 3.20 2.94 -0.31
N LEU A 107 2.58 4.10 -0.03
CA LEU A 107 3.05 5.03 1.01
C LEU A 107 3.09 4.44 2.41
N GLN A 108 2.32 3.42 2.75
CA GLN A 108 2.44 2.74 4.05
C GLN A 108 3.82 2.08 4.28
N TRP A 109 4.67 2.02 3.25
CA TRP A 109 6.04 1.49 3.30
C TRP A 109 7.12 2.57 3.19
N VAL A 110 6.72 3.78 2.78
CA VAL A 110 7.63 4.90 2.51
C VAL A 110 7.74 5.77 3.76
N PRO A 111 8.95 6.11 4.24
CA PRO A 111 9.13 7.03 5.36
C PRO A 111 8.87 8.48 4.95
N ASN A 112 8.81 9.38 5.94
CA ASN A 112 8.83 10.83 5.75
C ASN A 112 7.73 11.35 4.81
N HIS A 113 6.46 11.03 5.09
CA HIS A 113 5.32 11.49 4.28
C HIS A 113 5.28 13.02 4.12
N HIS A 114 5.79 13.79 5.09
CA HIS A 114 5.89 15.25 5.03
C HIS A 114 6.90 15.75 3.98
N GLU A 115 7.79 14.90 3.48
CA GLU A 115 8.72 15.18 2.38
C GLU A 115 8.25 14.51 1.08
N THR A 116 7.81 13.25 1.17
CA THR A 116 7.41 12.45 0.01
C THR A 116 6.16 12.99 -0.67
N ILE A 117 5.12 13.38 0.09
CA ILE A 117 3.89 13.91 -0.50
C ILE A 117 4.12 15.23 -1.23
N PRO A 118 4.83 16.23 -0.68
CA PRO A 118 5.24 17.39 -1.45
C PRO A 118 6.06 17.06 -2.70
N ALA A 119 6.97 16.09 -2.63
CA ALA A 119 7.72 15.65 -3.80
C ALA A 119 6.82 15.05 -4.88
N MET A 120 5.80 14.26 -4.51
CA MET A 120 4.78 13.75 -5.44
C MET A 120 4.00 14.89 -6.10
N LEU A 121 3.55 15.88 -5.34
CA LEU A 121 2.81 17.03 -5.86
C LEU A 121 3.65 17.84 -6.87
N ARG A 122 4.96 18.00 -6.61
CA ARG A 122 5.88 18.65 -7.54
C ARG A 122 6.10 17.89 -8.85
N ARG A 123 5.78 16.60 -8.93
CA ARG A 123 5.88 15.85 -10.22
C ARG A 123 4.70 16.11 -11.14
N ALA A 124 3.57 16.57 -10.60
CA ALA A 124 2.44 16.97 -11.43
C ALA A 124 2.66 18.36 -12.02
N ARG A 125 2.35 18.52 -13.33
CA ARG A 125 2.33 19.85 -13.95
C ARG A 125 1.22 20.72 -13.37
N GLN A 126 1.26 22.01 -13.61
CA GLN A 126 0.15 22.91 -13.28
C GLN A 126 -1.15 22.43 -13.94
N GLY A 127 -2.23 22.31 -13.16
CA GLY A 127 -3.50 21.74 -13.57
C GLY A 127 -3.52 20.20 -13.61
N GLY A 128 -2.40 19.54 -13.34
CA GLY A 128 -2.31 18.10 -13.21
C GLY A 128 -2.92 17.59 -11.91
N MET A 129 -3.13 16.28 -11.79
CA MET A 129 -3.71 15.66 -10.63
C MET A 129 -2.77 14.66 -9.96
N VAL A 130 -2.77 14.67 -8.63
CA VAL A 130 -2.15 13.65 -7.80
C VAL A 130 -3.23 12.84 -7.13
N ALA A 131 -3.16 11.51 -7.25
CA ALA A 131 -4.10 10.57 -6.64
C ALA A 131 -3.35 9.54 -5.81
N CYS A 132 -3.67 9.43 -4.55
CA CYS A 132 -2.97 8.58 -3.59
C CYS A 132 -3.92 7.73 -2.77
N GLN A 133 -3.57 6.46 -2.59
CA GLN A 133 -4.20 5.57 -1.63
C GLN A 133 -3.15 4.75 -0.89
N PHE A 134 -3.35 4.57 0.41
CA PHE A 134 -2.58 3.61 1.20
C PHE A 134 -3.39 3.02 2.36
N THR A 135 -2.87 1.92 2.94
CA THR A 135 -3.53 1.26 4.07
C THR A 135 -3.31 2.03 5.37
N GLU A 136 -4.41 2.37 6.06
CA GLU A 136 -4.36 2.77 7.46
C GLU A 136 -4.61 1.53 8.32
N THR A 137 -3.59 0.99 8.95
CA THR A 137 -3.67 -0.26 9.69
C THR A 137 -3.11 -0.20 11.10
N ILE A 138 -2.57 0.95 11.54
CA ILE A 138 -1.90 1.07 12.83
C ILE A 138 -2.81 0.68 14.00
N ASN A 139 -4.09 1.08 13.92
CA ASN A 139 -5.10 0.83 14.95
C ASN A 139 -5.92 -0.44 14.70
N GLN A 140 -5.66 -1.18 13.63
CA GLN A 140 -6.41 -2.40 13.35
C GLN A 140 -6.04 -3.52 14.33
N PRO A 141 -7.03 -4.24 14.92
CA PRO A 141 -6.78 -5.25 15.93
C PRO A 141 -5.74 -6.29 15.51
N ALA A 142 -5.77 -6.77 14.27
CA ALA A 142 -4.77 -7.71 13.78
C ALA A 142 -3.33 -7.15 13.85
N HIS A 143 -3.13 -5.86 13.51
CA HIS A 143 -1.83 -5.22 13.62
C HIS A 143 -1.43 -4.95 15.06
N THR A 144 -2.39 -4.64 15.94
CA THR A 144 -2.16 -4.53 17.39
C THR A 144 -1.70 -5.85 17.96
N VAL A 145 -2.40 -6.96 17.65
CA VAL A 145 -2.01 -8.31 18.08
C VAL A 145 -0.59 -8.66 17.59
N MET A 146 -0.23 -8.35 16.36
CA MET A 146 1.13 -8.60 15.86
C MET A 146 2.20 -7.83 16.66
N ARG A 147 1.95 -6.57 17.01
CA ARG A 147 2.87 -5.78 17.85
C ARG A 147 2.96 -6.33 19.28
N GLU A 148 1.84 -6.69 19.87
CA GLU A 148 1.81 -7.31 21.21
C GLU A 148 2.56 -8.64 21.24
N LEU A 149 2.42 -9.47 20.20
CA LEU A 149 3.19 -10.71 20.07
C LEU A 149 4.69 -10.44 19.93
N ALA A 150 5.09 -9.36 19.28
CA ALA A 150 6.50 -8.99 19.21
C ALA A 150 7.11 -8.67 20.59
N THR A 151 6.30 -8.21 21.55
CA THR A 151 6.73 -7.96 22.94
C THR A 151 6.54 -9.16 23.86
N ASP A 152 5.87 -10.23 23.43
CA ASP A 152 5.71 -11.47 24.19
C ASP A 152 7.10 -12.12 24.43
N PRO A 153 7.46 -12.51 25.68
CA PRO A 153 8.77 -13.05 26.00
C PRO A 153 9.22 -14.23 25.14
N ARG A 154 8.28 -15.00 24.58
CA ARG A 154 8.56 -16.12 23.67
C ARG A 154 9.18 -15.66 22.35
N PHE A 155 8.70 -14.55 21.83
CA PHE A 155 9.06 -14.05 20.50
C PHE A 155 10.00 -12.84 20.54
N ASN A 156 9.94 -12.02 21.59
CA ASN A 156 10.70 -10.77 21.73
C ASN A 156 12.20 -10.98 21.59
N ARG A 157 12.74 -12.08 22.11
CA ARG A 157 14.18 -12.43 22.00
C ARG A 157 14.66 -12.58 20.56
N TYR A 158 13.76 -12.81 19.60
CA TYR A 158 14.09 -12.93 18.18
C TYR A 158 13.72 -11.68 17.41
N ILE A 159 12.51 -11.14 17.67
CA ILE A 159 11.98 -9.98 16.96
C ILE A 159 12.62 -8.69 17.48
N GLY A 160 12.75 -8.54 18.80
CA GLY A 160 13.28 -7.33 19.42
C GLY A 160 12.48 -6.07 19.05
N GLU A 161 12.96 -4.91 19.48
CA GLU A 161 12.34 -3.64 19.16
C GLU A 161 12.49 -3.26 17.68
N THR A 162 13.62 -3.63 17.06
CA THR A 162 13.94 -3.31 15.67
C THR A 162 13.21 -4.18 14.65
N GLY A 163 12.65 -5.31 15.07
CA GLY A 163 11.87 -6.22 14.22
C GLY A 163 10.41 -5.83 14.07
N VAL A 164 9.93 -4.89 14.85
CA VAL A 164 8.56 -4.38 14.76
C VAL A 164 8.41 -3.55 13.48
N ARG A 165 7.36 -3.81 12.71
CA ARG A 165 7.06 -3.04 11.51
C ARG A 165 6.90 -1.56 11.84
N PRO A 166 7.67 -0.65 11.24
CA PRO A 166 7.46 0.78 11.41
C PRO A 166 6.16 1.22 10.71
N TYR A 167 5.56 2.27 11.23
CA TYR A 167 4.43 2.97 10.60
C TYR A 167 4.89 4.38 10.23
N HIS A 168 4.76 4.72 8.95
CA HIS A 168 5.31 5.93 8.34
C HIS A 168 4.19 6.90 7.97
N HIS A 169 3.31 7.24 8.90
CA HIS A 169 2.23 8.19 8.63
C HIS A 169 2.42 9.51 9.40
N LEU A 170 1.74 10.54 8.94
CA LEU A 170 1.63 11.81 9.67
C LEU A 170 0.80 11.61 10.95
N GLY A 171 1.13 12.36 12.01
CA GLY A 171 0.46 12.27 13.31
C GLY A 171 1.17 11.38 14.34
N GLY A 172 2.34 10.81 14.02
CA GLY A 172 3.15 10.02 14.96
C GLY A 172 2.47 8.72 15.39
N GLU A 173 2.07 8.60 16.67
CA GLU A 173 1.43 7.37 17.20
C GLU A 173 -0.03 7.18 16.76
N ARG A 174 -0.66 8.22 16.18
CA ARG A 174 -2.03 8.16 15.68
C ARG A 174 -2.06 8.65 14.24
N PHE A 175 -2.87 7.97 13.43
CA PHE A 175 -3.17 8.46 12.10
C PHE A 175 -4.00 9.74 12.20
N ASP A 176 -3.54 10.81 11.52
CA ASP A 176 -4.18 12.12 11.54
C ASP A 176 -4.56 12.55 10.12
N ILE A 177 -5.83 12.35 9.77
CA ILE A 177 -6.39 12.73 8.47
C ILE A 177 -6.33 14.25 8.23
N GLY A 178 -6.45 15.06 9.31
CA GLY A 178 -6.36 16.51 9.23
C GLY A 178 -4.96 16.97 8.84
N ALA A 179 -3.90 16.34 9.38
CA ALA A 179 -2.52 16.63 9.01
C ALA A 179 -2.25 16.32 7.53
N TYR A 180 -2.83 15.25 6.98
CA TYR A 180 -2.75 14.95 5.54
C TYR A 180 -3.48 15.98 4.70
N TYR A 181 -4.70 16.37 5.10
CA TYR A 181 -5.46 17.40 4.41
C TYR A 181 -4.72 18.72 4.37
N ASP A 182 -4.23 19.19 5.51
CA ASP A 182 -3.50 20.46 5.62
C ASP A 182 -2.24 20.46 4.75
N LEU A 183 -1.47 19.37 4.77
CA LEU A 183 -0.28 19.23 3.94
C LEU A 183 -0.62 19.31 2.46
N VAL A 184 -1.60 18.53 1.98
CA VAL A 184 -1.98 18.46 0.58
C VAL A 184 -2.62 19.79 0.12
N ALA A 185 -3.56 20.34 0.92
CA ALA A 185 -4.25 21.58 0.58
C ALA A 185 -3.32 22.80 0.55
N SER A 186 -2.25 22.81 1.34
CA SER A 186 -1.26 23.91 1.31
C SER A 186 -0.45 24.00 0.01
N LEU A 187 -0.44 22.92 -0.79
CA LEU A 187 0.40 22.75 -1.99
C LEU A 187 -0.43 22.52 -3.28
N SER A 188 -1.75 22.64 -3.20
CA SER A 188 -2.65 22.37 -4.33
C SER A 188 -3.78 23.39 -4.41
N GLN A 189 -4.38 23.52 -5.60
CA GLN A 189 -5.55 24.38 -5.81
C GLN A 189 -6.85 23.72 -5.31
N TYR A 190 -6.87 22.39 -5.32
CA TYR A 190 -7.96 21.57 -4.83
C TYR A 190 -7.40 20.34 -4.12
N ALA A 191 -7.97 20.00 -2.97
CA ALA A 191 -7.66 18.79 -2.23
C ALA A 191 -8.94 18.13 -1.70
N GLN A 192 -9.01 16.82 -1.82
CA GLN A 192 -10.04 16.00 -1.18
C GLN A 192 -9.37 14.82 -0.48
N VAL A 193 -9.77 14.56 0.75
CA VAL A 193 -9.34 13.38 1.53
C VAL A 193 -10.56 12.58 1.95
N TRP A 194 -10.43 11.25 2.02
CA TRP A 194 -11.49 10.38 2.54
C TRP A 194 -10.91 9.04 3.00
N GLU A 195 -11.74 8.28 3.71
CA GLU A 195 -11.46 6.91 4.11
C GLU A 195 -12.55 5.97 3.56
N THR A 196 -12.13 4.75 3.23
CA THR A 196 -13.02 3.65 2.87
C THR A 196 -12.55 2.37 3.55
N THR A 197 -13.46 1.68 4.22
CA THR A 197 -13.16 0.36 4.79
C THR A 197 -13.67 -0.73 3.86
N TYR A 198 -12.75 -1.53 3.33
CA TYR A 198 -13.06 -2.73 2.55
C TYR A 198 -13.11 -3.93 3.48
N TRP A 199 -14.22 -4.68 3.45
CA TRP A 199 -14.35 -5.90 4.22
C TRP A 199 -13.97 -7.10 3.36
N HIS A 200 -12.93 -7.81 3.79
CA HIS A 200 -12.48 -9.02 3.11
C HIS A 200 -13.05 -10.24 3.82
N ALA A 201 -13.84 -11.05 3.08
CA ALA A 201 -14.29 -12.35 3.52
C ALA A 201 -13.19 -13.37 3.23
N LEU A 202 -12.49 -13.82 4.27
CA LEU A 202 -11.39 -14.77 4.18
C LEU A 202 -11.86 -16.16 4.60
N SER A 203 -11.31 -17.21 3.97
CA SER A 203 -11.70 -18.60 4.22
C SER A 203 -11.18 -19.09 5.58
N GLY A 204 -11.94 -18.81 6.63
CA GLY A 204 -11.59 -19.14 8.02
C GLY A 204 -10.29 -18.47 8.48
N TYR A 205 -9.75 -18.93 9.60
CA TYR A 205 -8.51 -18.38 10.16
C TYR A 205 -7.26 -18.77 9.35
N GLU A 206 -7.30 -19.84 8.58
CA GLU A 206 -6.24 -20.21 7.65
C GLU A 206 -6.09 -19.10 6.57
N GLY A 207 -7.21 -18.64 5.99
CA GLY A 207 -7.23 -17.52 5.05
C GLY A 207 -6.71 -16.22 5.66
N VAL A 208 -6.99 -15.97 6.95
CA VAL A 208 -6.44 -14.81 7.69
C VAL A 208 -4.92 -14.90 7.81
N ILE A 209 -4.39 -16.07 8.19
CA ILE A 209 -2.93 -16.29 8.23
C ILE A 209 -2.32 -16.05 6.86
N GLU A 210 -2.89 -16.64 5.82
CA GLU A 210 -2.38 -16.53 4.45
C GLU A 210 -2.34 -15.07 3.97
N TRP A 211 -3.39 -14.29 4.26
CA TRP A 211 -3.42 -12.87 3.97
C TRP A 211 -2.28 -12.10 4.63
N TYR A 212 -2.14 -12.26 5.96
CA TYR A 212 -1.15 -11.49 6.72
C TYR A 212 0.29 -12.00 6.53
N ARG A 213 0.49 -13.28 6.22
CA ARG A 213 1.81 -13.86 5.89
C ARG A 213 2.45 -13.16 4.69
N GLY A 214 1.66 -12.81 3.68
CA GLY A 214 2.10 -12.08 2.50
C GLY A 214 2.22 -10.56 2.70
N THR A 215 1.80 -10.02 3.84
CA THR A 215 1.71 -8.57 4.09
C THR A 215 2.24 -8.17 5.47
N GLY A 216 1.34 -7.78 6.38
CA GLY A 216 1.68 -7.18 7.68
C GLY A 216 2.47 -8.07 8.63
N MET A 217 2.31 -9.39 8.58
CA MET A 217 3.01 -10.34 9.46
C MET A 217 4.44 -10.65 8.97
N ARG A 218 4.73 -10.44 7.71
CA ARG A 218 6.00 -10.80 7.08
C ARG A 218 7.25 -10.28 7.81
N PRO A 219 7.34 -9.00 8.24
CA PRO A 219 8.49 -8.48 8.97
C PRO A 219 8.77 -9.24 10.27
N TYR A 220 7.70 -9.67 10.96
CA TYR A 220 7.80 -10.44 12.21
C TYR A 220 8.29 -11.86 11.95
N LEU A 221 7.69 -12.56 10.98
CA LEU A 221 8.06 -13.93 10.63
C LEU A 221 9.50 -14.04 10.12
N ALA A 222 10.01 -13.01 9.45
CA ALA A 222 11.37 -12.98 8.94
C ALA A 222 12.44 -13.00 10.06
N GLN A 223 12.09 -12.54 11.28
CA GLN A 223 13.00 -12.54 12.43
C GLN A 223 13.01 -13.88 13.18
N LEU A 224 12.00 -14.72 12.97
CA LEU A 224 11.89 -15.99 13.67
C LEU A 224 12.83 -17.06 13.08
N PRO A 225 13.53 -17.85 13.92
CA PRO A 225 14.67 -18.64 13.50
C PRO A 225 14.32 -19.82 12.59
N ASN A 226 13.12 -20.37 12.70
CA ASN A 226 12.71 -21.55 11.93
C ASN A 226 11.19 -21.65 11.76
N ALA A 227 10.74 -22.66 11.03
CA ALA A 227 9.34 -22.91 10.71
C ALA A 227 8.46 -23.15 11.95
N ASP A 228 8.99 -23.82 12.99
CA ASP A 228 8.23 -24.13 14.20
C ASP A 228 7.88 -22.85 14.98
N TRP A 229 8.84 -21.92 15.11
CA TRP A 229 8.61 -20.62 15.73
C TRP A 229 7.62 -19.76 14.93
N ARG A 230 7.69 -19.79 13.60
CA ARG A 230 6.72 -19.11 12.73
C ARG A 230 5.33 -19.68 12.92
N LYS A 231 5.19 -21.00 12.91
CA LYS A 231 3.91 -21.68 13.15
C LYS A 231 3.33 -21.36 14.54
N GLN A 232 4.17 -21.32 15.57
CA GLN A 232 3.74 -20.95 16.93
C GLN A 232 3.26 -19.49 16.98
N TYR A 233 3.95 -18.58 16.31
CA TYR A 233 3.54 -17.17 16.20
C TYR A 233 2.17 -17.05 15.50
N GLU A 234 1.98 -17.71 14.36
CA GLU A 234 0.74 -17.73 13.60
C GLU A 234 -0.42 -18.32 14.40
N GLN A 235 -0.20 -19.41 15.12
CA GLN A 235 -1.22 -20.02 15.99
C GLN A 235 -1.64 -19.07 17.12
N THR A 236 -0.67 -18.47 17.82
CA THR A 236 -0.98 -17.52 18.89
C THR A 236 -1.68 -16.27 18.36
N PHE A 237 -1.31 -15.81 17.16
CA PHE A 237 -2.00 -14.71 16.48
C PHE A 237 -3.48 -15.04 16.23
N VAL A 238 -3.78 -16.20 15.67
CA VAL A 238 -5.17 -16.66 15.45
C VAL A 238 -5.94 -16.78 16.75
N GLU A 239 -5.36 -17.41 17.79
CA GLU A 239 -6.00 -17.55 19.10
C GLU A 239 -6.46 -16.21 19.68
N ARG A 240 -5.63 -15.16 19.51
CA ARG A 240 -5.99 -13.81 19.96
C ARG A 240 -7.04 -13.14 19.07
N LEU A 241 -7.06 -13.44 17.77
CA LEU A 241 -8.04 -12.87 16.84
C LEU A 241 -9.42 -13.50 16.93
N GLN A 242 -9.56 -14.76 17.38
CA GLN A 242 -10.84 -15.46 17.46
C GLN A 242 -11.89 -14.71 18.28
N GLY A 243 -11.47 -14.01 19.34
CA GLY A 243 -12.34 -13.18 20.17
C GLY A 243 -12.71 -11.83 19.54
N ILE A 244 -11.99 -11.40 18.50
CA ILE A 244 -12.15 -10.10 17.85
C ILE A 244 -12.88 -10.24 16.53
N TYR A 245 -12.50 -11.22 15.72
CA TYR A 245 -13.07 -11.51 14.40
C TYR A 245 -13.69 -12.91 14.41
N PRO A 246 -14.98 -13.06 14.79
CA PRO A 246 -15.63 -14.36 14.85
C PRO A 246 -15.84 -14.96 13.46
N LEU A 247 -15.93 -16.30 13.42
CA LEU A 247 -16.40 -17.00 12.22
C LEU A 247 -17.86 -16.61 11.93
N GLN A 248 -18.13 -16.35 10.65
CA GLN A 248 -19.48 -16.18 10.16
C GLN A 248 -20.18 -17.55 9.98
N SER A 249 -21.48 -17.54 9.70
CA SER A 249 -22.27 -18.77 9.54
C SER A 249 -21.82 -19.69 8.40
N ASP A 250 -21.14 -19.13 7.40
CA ASP A 250 -20.55 -19.85 6.28
C ASP A 250 -19.09 -20.27 6.49
N GLY A 251 -18.53 -20.02 7.68
CA GLY A 251 -17.14 -20.33 8.04
C GLY A 251 -16.13 -19.27 7.57
N THR A 252 -16.55 -18.16 7.02
CA THR A 252 -15.64 -17.06 6.67
C THR A 252 -15.28 -16.21 7.90
N VAL A 253 -14.18 -15.45 7.79
CA VAL A 253 -13.78 -14.40 8.75
C VAL A 253 -13.79 -13.08 8.00
N LEU A 254 -14.52 -12.09 8.52
CA LEU A 254 -14.55 -10.74 7.96
C LEU A 254 -13.47 -9.87 8.59
N ILE A 255 -12.53 -9.41 7.76
CA ILE A 255 -11.45 -8.53 8.17
C ILE A 255 -11.64 -7.13 7.55
N PRO A 256 -11.75 -6.07 8.38
CA PRO A 256 -11.81 -4.70 7.87
C PRO A 256 -10.42 -4.24 7.42
N MET A 257 -10.35 -3.65 6.24
CA MET A 257 -9.15 -3.07 5.65
C MET A 257 -9.40 -1.58 5.35
N PRO A 258 -9.22 -0.69 6.33
CA PRO A 258 -9.37 0.73 6.10
C PRO A 258 -8.25 1.24 5.18
N ARG A 259 -8.65 2.13 4.29
CA ARG A 259 -7.81 2.78 3.31
C ARG A 259 -8.01 4.27 3.40
N PHE A 260 -6.92 5.00 3.47
CA PHE A 260 -6.92 6.43 3.33
C PHE A 260 -6.64 6.82 1.88
N PHE A 261 -7.34 7.85 1.44
CA PHE A 261 -7.25 8.36 0.07
C PHE A 261 -7.10 9.87 0.08
N PHE A 262 -6.37 10.39 -0.91
CA PHE A 262 -6.52 11.78 -1.31
C PHE A 262 -6.42 11.93 -2.82
N VAL A 263 -7.04 13.00 -3.33
CA VAL A 263 -6.80 13.55 -4.65
C VAL A 263 -6.54 15.04 -4.51
N ALA A 264 -5.63 15.55 -5.33
CA ALA A 264 -5.26 16.95 -5.37
C ALA A 264 -5.07 17.41 -6.82
N GLN A 265 -5.39 18.67 -7.10
CA GLN A 265 -5.06 19.34 -8.35
C GLN A 265 -4.02 20.45 -8.07
N VAL A 266 -2.91 20.41 -8.78
CA VAL A 266 -1.78 21.32 -8.58
C VAL A 266 -1.90 22.60 -9.39
#